data_86f7155690d79ec3896edf8b2d35ffa1
#
_entry.id   86f7155690d79ec3896edf8b2d35ffa1
#
_cell.length_a   1.000
_cell.length_b   1.000
_cell.length_c   1.000
_cell.angle_alpha   90.00
_cell.angle_beta   90.00
_cell.angle_gamma   90.00
#
_symmetry.space_group_name_H-M   'P 1'
#
loop_
_entity.id
_entity.type
_entity.pdbx_description
1 polymer ?
#
loop_
_entity_poly.entity_id
_entity_poly.type
_entity_poly.pdbx_seq_one_letter_code
_entity_poly.pdbx_strand_id
1 'polypeptide(L)'
;RARQPSLSPDGRDLIVVRNKLQENWLAKLSIDQTMEPVAEFDRNAQIATPVHSPDGRHLAVSMWRDGVRDIWILNQDGTVYRRVTADGAHDMDPAWSSDGRWLYFSSDRTGIFNIYGVELETERLYQVTNVLGGAFHPAPSPNGQTLVFESFSHNGMDIVSTSNGRDQWSERGVLAQPLE
;
A
#
# COMPACT_ATOMS: atom_id res chain seq x y z
N ARG A 1 -18.71 5.77 -7.98
CA ARG A 1 -17.67 5.46 -8.99
C ARG A 1 -16.69 4.46 -8.39
N ALA A 2 -16.21 3.47 -9.17
CA ALA A 2 -15.15 2.56 -8.79
C ALA A 2 -13.79 3.16 -9.17
N ARG A 3 -12.76 2.91 -8.34
CA ARG A 3 -11.39 3.41 -8.53
C ARG A 3 -10.38 2.37 -8.07
N GLN A 4 -9.13 2.54 -8.51
CA GLN A 4 -7.94 1.83 -8.02
C GLN A 4 -8.12 0.31 -8.01
N PRO A 5 -8.28 -0.31 -9.18
CA PRO A 5 -8.45 -1.76 -9.25
C PRO A 5 -7.14 -2.48 -8.93
N SER A 6 -7.26 -3.61 -8.22
CA SER A 6 -6.18 -4.58 -8.05
C SER A 6 -6.66 -5.95 -8.47
N LEU A 7 -5.91 -6.59 -9.37
CA LEU A 7 -6.21 -7.94 -9.85
C LEU A 7 -5.80 -8.98 -8.80
N SER A 8 -6.64 -9.97 -8.59
CA SER A 8 -6.28 -11.13 -7.76
C SER A 8 -5.12 -11.91 -8.38
N PRO A 9 -4.29 -12.61 -7.59
CA PRO A 9 -3.14 -13.36 -8.12
C PRO A 9 -3.50 -14.45 -9.13
N ASP A 10 -4.71 -15.00 -9.05
CA ASP A 10 -5.24 -15.99 -9.99
C ASP A 10 -5.87 -15.37 -11.25
N GLY A 11 -5.93 -14.04 -11.32
CA GLY A 11 -6.44 -13.29 -12.47
C GLY A 11 -7.96 -13.32 -12.65
N ARG A 12 -8.73 -13.77 -11.65
CA ARG A 12 -10.19 -13.97 -11.79
C ARG A 12 -11.02 -12.81 -11.28
N ASP A 13 -10.53 -12.11 -10.26
CA ASP A 13 -11.28 -11.08 -9.56
C ASP A 13 -10.48 -9.77 -9.51
N LEU A 14 -11.20 -8.66 -9.53
CA LEU A 14 -10.67 -7.33 -9.22
C LEU A 14 -11.24 -6.86 -7.90
N ILE A 15 -10.39 -6.39 -7.00
CA ILE A 15 -10.82 -5.58 -5.87
C ILE A 15 -10.80 -4.11 -6.27
N VAL A 16 -11.84 -3.36 -5.92
CA VAL A 16 -11.98 -1.95 -6.24
C VAL A 16 -12.49 -1.17 -5.04
N VAL A 17 -12.12 0.11 -4.95
CA VAL A 17 -12.74 1.03 -4.01
C VAL A 17 -13.96 1.68 -4.66
N ARG A 18 -15.10 1.62 -4.01
CA ARG A 18 -16.35 2.30 -4.41
C ARG A 18 -16.66 3.43 -3.43
N ASN A 19 -16.85 4.63 -3.96
CA ASN A 19 -17.30 5.80 -3.20
C ASN A 19 -18.71 6.19 -3.62
N LYS A 20 -19.63 6.22 -2.66
CA LYS A 20 -21.01 6.69 -2.86
C LYS A 20 -21.46 7.49 -1.64
N LEU A 21 -21.80 8.77 -1.83
CA LEU A 21 -22.45 9.62 -0.81
C LEU A 21 -21.81 9.56 0.60
N GLN A 22 -20.49 9.69 0.69
CA GLN A 22 -19.70 9.62 1.93
C GLN A 22 -19.46 8.21 2.50
N GLU A 23 -19.84 7.17 1.77
CA GLU A 23 -19.54 5.77 2.11
C GLU A 23 -18.37 5.28 1.26
N ASN A 24 -17.45 4.56 1.89
CA ASN A 24 -16.32 3.90 1.26
C ASN A 24 -16.49 2.38 1.38
N TRP A 25 -16.42 1.71 0.25
CA TRP A 25 -16.62 0.26 0.17
C TRP A 25 -15.47 -0.39 -0.57
N LEU A 26 -15.05 -1.54 -0.10
CA LEU A 26 -14.35 -2.50 -0.94
C LEU A 26 -15.40 -3.34 -1.66
N ALA A 27 -15.23 -3.50 -2.96
CA ALA A 27 -16.07 -4.36 -3.76
C ALA A 27 -15.20 -5.27 -4.63
N LYS A 28 -15.64 -6.50 -4.79
CA LYS A 28 -15.06 -7.49 -5.69
C LYS A 28 -15.85 -7.47 -7.00
N LEU A 29 -15.14 -7.34 -8.11
CA LEU A 29 -15.67 -7.48 -9.45
C LEU A 29 -15.11 -8.76 -10.07
N SER A 30 -15.95 -9.75 -10.27
CA SER A 30 -15.57 -11.02 -10.87
C SER A 30 -15.57 -10.96 -12.40
N ILE A 31 -14.93 -11.93 -13.05
CA ILE A 31 -14.78 -11.99 -14.51
C ILE A 31 -16.12 -12.06 -15.26
N ASP A 32 -17.17 -12.58 -14.62
CA ASP A 32 -18.53 -12.61 -15.13
C ASP A 32 -19.27 -11.26 -15.00
N GLN A 33 -18.54 -10.20 -14.60
CA GLN A 33 -19.02 -8.83 -14.36
C GLN A 33 -20.00 -8.69 -13.17
N THR A 34 -20.09 -9.68 -12.30
CA THR A 34 -20.80 -9.52 -11.03
C THR A 34 -19.96 -8.67 -10.07
N MET A 35 -20.61 -7.72 -9.41
CA MET A 35 -19.98 -6.86 -8.42
C MET A 35 -20.60 -7.13 -7.05
N GLU A 36 -19.80 -7.61 -6.13
CA GLU A 36 -20.20 -7.92 -4.77
C GLU A 36 -19.53 -6.98 -3.77
N PRO A 37 -20.26 -6.44 -2.78
CA PRO A 37 -19.64 -5.71 -1.69
C PRO A 37 -18.82 -6.69 -0.84
N VAL A 38 -17.58 -6.29 -0.50
CA VAL A 38 -16.70 -7.04 0.39
C VAL A 38 -16.79 -6.48 1.80
N ALA A 39 -16.60 -5.16 1.95
CA ALA A 39 -16.70 -4.48 3.23
C ALA A 39 -17.11 -3.03 3.06
N GLU A 40 -17.90 -2.54 4.02
CA GLU A 40 -18.23 -1.14 4.17
C GLU A 40 -17.43 -0.57 5.34
N PHE A 41 -16.87 0.62 5.14
CA PHE A 41 -16.12 1.31 6.17
C PHE A 41 -16.90 2.53 6.64
N ASP A 42 -16.75 2.84 7.92
CA ASP A 42 -17.43 3.98 8.53
C ASP A 42 -17.02 5.30 7.85
N ARG A 43 -17.81 6.36 8.10
CA ARG A 43 -17.61 7.68 7.46
C ARG A 43 -16.27 8.33 7.80
N ASN A 44 -15.61 7.88 8.88
CA ASN A 44 -14.33 8.40 9.33
C ASN A 44 -13.14 7.64 8.71
N ALA A 45 -13.41 6.53 8.01
CA ALA A 45 -12.39 5.73 7.34
C ALA A 45 -12.52 5.87 5.82
N GLN A 46 -11.45 6.31 5.15
CA GLN A 46 -11.37 6.37 3.70
C GLN A 46 -10.26 5.44 3.21
N ILE A 47 -10.67 4.42 2.47
CA ILE A 47 -9.75 3.46 1.86
C ILE A 47 -9.30 3.92 0.49
N ALA A 48 -8.05 3.63 0.18
CA ALA A 48 -7.45 3.82 -1.14
C ALA A 48 -6.44 2.72 -1.45
N THR A 49 -6.09 2.59 -2.72
CA THR A 49 -5.01 1.74 -3.24
C THR A 49 -4.99 0.31 -2.70
N PRO A 50 -6.12 -0.45 -2.79
CA PRO A 50 -6.11 -1.84 -2.36
C PRO A 50 -5.22 -2.67 -3.28
N VAL A 51 -4.38 -3.55 -2.71
CA VAL A 51 -3.54 -4.48 -3.45
C VAL A 51 -3.57 -5.87 -2.80
N HIS A 52 -3.76 -6.90 -3.62
CA HIS A 52 -3.74 -8.29 -3.15
C HIS A 52 -2.32 -8.69 -2.73
N SER A 53 -2.22 -9.45 -1.65
CA SER A 53 -0.99 -10.19 -1.33
C SER A 53 -0.73 -11.27 -2.40
N PRO A 54 0.54 -11.65 -2.64
CA PRO A 54 0.87 -12.65 -3.67
C PRO A 54 0.21 -14.00 -3.47
N ASP A 55 -0.07 -14.38 -2.22
CA ASP A 55 -0.77 -15.62 -1.86
C ASP A 55 -2.30 -15.51 -1.94
N GLY A 56 -2.82 -14.32 -2.25
CA GLY A 56 -4.24 -14.03 -2.36
C GLY A 56 -5.02 -14.05 -1.04
N ARG A 57 -4.36 -14.12 0.12
CA ARG A 57 -5.06 -14.23 1.42
C ARG A 57 -5.44 -12.89 2.02
N HIS A 58 -4.69 -11.84 1.68
CA HIS A 58 -4.82 -10.53 2.29
C HIS A 58 -4.92 -9.41 1.23
N LEU A 59 -5.34 -8.25 1.70
CA LEU A 59 -5.35 -6.99 0.96
C LEU A 59 -4.55 -5.97 1.76
N ALA A 60 -3.54 -5.35 1.18
CA ALA A 60 -2.97 -4.13 1.74
C ALA A 60 -3.73 -2.93 1.21
N VAL A 61 -4.00 -1.96 2.08
CA VAL A 61 -4.73 -0.73 1.74
C VAL A 61 -4.07 0.45 2.43
N SER A 62 -4.16 1.64 1.86
CA SER A 62 -3.99 2.85 2.63
C SER A 62 -5.35 3.30 3.17
N MET A 63 -5.43 3.59 4.47
CA MET A 63 -6.65 4.00 5.12
C MET A 63 -6.44 5.32 5.86
N TRP A 64 -7.21 6.33 5.47
CA TRP A 64 -7.33 7.56 6.24
C TRP A 64 -8.28 7.35 7.40
N ARG A 65 -7.83 7.57 8.61
CA ARG A 65 -8.63 7.50 9.83
C ARG A 65 -8.07 8.46 10.88
N ASP A 66 -8.96 9.16 11.58
CA ASP A 66 -8.60 10.08 12.68
C ASP A 66 -7.52 11.13 12.30
N GLY A 67 -7.53 11.61 11.05
CA GLY A 67 -6.63 12.64 10.56
C GLY A 67 -5.29 12.15 10.03
N VAL A 68 -5.02 10.85 10.08
CA VAL A 68 -3.78 10.22 9.61
C VAL A 68 -4.07 9.18 8.53
N ARG A 69 -3.15 8.96 7.64
CA ARG A 69 -3.22 7.91 6.63
C ARG A 69 -2.17 6.86 6.90
N ASP A 70 -2.61 5.65 7.17
CA ASP A 70 -1.75 4.52 7.50
C ASP A 70 -1.94 3.36 6.52
N ILE A 71 -0.98 2.46 6.53
CA ILE A 71 -1.06 1.18 5.83
C ILE A 71 -1.69 0.13 6.73
N TRP A 72 -2.69 -0.55 6.19
CA TRP A 72 -3.43 -1.61 6.85
C TRP A 72 -3.41 -2.88 6.00
N ILE A 73 -3.42 -4.02 6.65
CA ILE A 73 -3.65 -5.31 6.01
C ILE A 73 -5.03 -5.79 6.46
N LEU A 74 -5.84 -6.18 5.49
CA LEU A 74 -7.19 -6.71 5.67
C LEU A 74 -7.22 -8.17 5.23
N ASN A 75 -8.14 -8.94 5.78
CA ASN A 75 -8.55 -10.23 5.24
C ASN A 75 -9.36 -10.03 3.94
N GLN A 76 -9.59 -11.11 3.19
CA GLN A 76 -10.35 -11.05 1.93
C GLN A 76 -11.82 -10.63 2.13
N ASP A 77 -12.38 -10.78 3.33
CA ASP A 77 -13.71 -10.32 3.71
C ASP A 77 -13.75 -8.84 4.16
N GLY A 78 -12.60 -8.16 4.11
CA GLY A 78 -12.44 -6.76 4.50
C GLY A 78 -12.28 -6.52 6.00
N THR A 79 -12.29 -7.55 6.83
CA THR A 79 -11.99 -7.41 8.26
C THR A 79 -10.52 -7.04 8.47
N VAL A 80 -10.22 -6.25 9.49
CA VAL A 80 -8.84 -5.85 9.81
C VAL A 80 -8.05 -7.06 10.27
N TYR A 81 -6.94 -7.35 9.57
CA TYR A 81 -5.96 -8.31 10.02
C TYR A 81 -4.88 -7.63 10.87
N ARG A 82 -4.33 -6.49 10.37
CA ARG A 82 -3.26 -5.76 11.06
C ARG A 82 -3.16 -4.31 10.58
N ARG A 83 -2.93 -3.36 11.49
CA ARG A 83 -2.41 -2.03 11.15
C ARG A 83 -0.89 -2.11 11.05
N VAL A 84 -0.32 -1.72 9.91
CA VAL A 84 1.12 -1.82 9.66
C VAL A 84 1.86 -0.60 10.16
N THR A 85 1.32 0.60 9.90
CA THR A 85 1.94 1.87 10.34
C THR A 85 1.00 2.63 11.27
N ALA A 86 1.57 3.35 12.27
CA ALA A 86 0.79 4.06 13.30
C ALA A 86 1.60 5.20 13.93
N ASP A 87 2.50 5.84 13.18
CA ASP A 87 3.47 6.81 13.72
C ASP A 87 3.17 8.27 13.38
N GLY A 88 2.00 8.55 12.82
CA GLY A 88 1.53 9.92 12.51
C GLY A 88 2.04 10.45 11.17
N ALA A 89 2.86 9.71 10.42
CA ALA A 89 3.18 10.02 9.03
C ALA A 89 2.00 9.69 8.10
N HIS A 90 2.00 10.26 6.91
CA HIS A 90 1.05 9.87 5.87
C HIS A 90 1.64 8.77 5.01
N ASP A 91 1.11 7.56 5.16
CA ASP A 91 1.55 6.37 4.44
C ASP A 91 0.51 5.96 3.39
N MET A 92 0.95 5.78 2.15
CA MET A 92 0.08 5.49 1.01
C MET A 92 0.71 4.55 -0.01
N ASP A 93 -0.09 4.13 -0.98
CA ASP A 93 0.34 3.33 -2.13
C ASP A 93 1.08 2.05 -1.76
N PRO A 94 0.46 1.15 -0.98
CA PRO A 94 1.12 -0.10 -0.60
C PRO A 94 1.38 -0.99 -1.81
N ALA A 95 2.51 -1.71 -1.80
CA ALA A 95 2.87 -2.71 -2.80
C ALA A 95 3.60 -3.88 -2.15
N TRP A 96 3.18 -5.10 -2.44
CA TRP A 96 3.80 -6.31 -1.93
C TRP A 96 5.05 -6.68 -2.72
N SER A 97 6.08 -7.21 -2.05
CA SER A 97 7.08 -8.02 -2.73
C SER A 97 6.46 -9.31 -3.26
N SER A 98 7.03 -9.89 -4.29
CA SER A 98 6.53 -11.12 -4.91
C SER A 98 6.51 -12.33 -3.98
N ASP A 99 7.39 -12.34 -2.96
CA ASP A 99 7.45 -13.37 -1.92
C ASP A 99 6.53 -13.09 -0.72
N GLY A 100 5.83 -11.94 -0.72
CA GLY A 100 4.93 -11.52 0.35
C GLY A 100 5.61 -11.14 1.67
N ARG A 101 6.94 -11.13 1.74
CA ARG A 101 7.68 -10.82 2.98
C ARG A 101 7.79 -9.33 3.26
N TRP A 102 7.74 -8.52 2.21
CA TRP A 102 7.90 -7.08 2.29
C TRP A 102 6.66 -6.36 1.81
N LEU A 103 6.37 -5.26 2.48
CA LEU A 103 5.37 -4.29 2.03
C LEU A 103 6.06 -2.94 1.83
N TYR A 104 6.05 -2.46 0.59
CA TYR A 104 6.54 -1.14 0.22
C TYR A 104 5.40 -0.14 0.28
N PHE A 105 5.72 1.12 0.56
CA PHE A 105 4.74 2.21 0.58
C PHE A 105 5.44 3.57 0.46
N SER A 106 4.68 4.58 0.07
CA SER A 106 5.12 5.99 0.05
C SER A 106 4.84 6.61 1.40
N SER A 107 5.80 7.36 1.97
CA SER A 107 5.66 7.98 3.29
C SER A 107 6.37 9.33 3.36
N ASP A 108 5.75 10.30 4.03
CA ASP A 108 6.30 11.64 4.28
C ASP A 108 7.01 11.78 5.65
N ARG A 109 7.30 10.67 6.34
CA ARG A 109 7.88 10.63 7.71
C ARG A 109 9.19 11.41 7.89
N THR A 110 9.89 11.72 6.81
CA THR A 110 11.09 12.57 6.82
C THR A 110 10.83 13.96 6.20
N GLY A 111 9.57 14.35 6.04
CA GLY A 111 9.15 15.64 5.49
C GLY A 111 9.01 15.67 3.96
N ILE A 112 9.53 14.66 3.25
CA ILE A 112 9.39 14.47 1.80
C ILE A 112 8.97 13.04 1.56
N PHE A 113 7.99 12.83 0.69
CA PHE A 113 7.57 11.49 0.33
C PHE A 113 8.71 10.68 -0.27
N ASN A 114 9.00 9.55 0.35
CA ASN A 114 9.96 8.57 -0.10
C ASN A 114 9.33 7.17 -0.05
N ILE A 115 9.92 6.22 -0.78
CA ILE A 115 9.51 4.82 -0.66
C ILE A 115 10.19 4.22 0.57
N TYR A 116 9.38 3.57 1.37
CA TYR A 116 9.78 2.77 2.52
C TYR A 116 9.41 1.30 2.28
N GLY A 117 10.12 0.42 2.93
CA GLY A 117 9.84 -1.01 2.96
C GLY A 117 9.81 -1.52 4.39
N VAL A 118 8.80 -2.30 4.74
CA VAL A 118 8.73 -2.99 6.02
C VAL A 118 8.82 -4.50 5.81
N GLU A 119 9.69 -5.15 6.57
CA GLU A 119 9.71 -6.60 6.67
C GLU A 119 8.61 -7.05 7.63
N LEU A 120 7.61 -7.75 7.13
CA LEU A 120 6.38 -8.02 7.88
C LEU A 120 6.57 -8.96 9.08
N GLU A 121 7.58 -9.82 9.06
CA GLU A 121 7.89 -10.74 10.13
C GLU A 121 8.61 -10.05 11.30
N THR A 122 9.59 -9.19 10.98
CA THR A 122 10.44 -8.51 11.98
C THR A 122 9.97 -7.12 12.32
N GLU A 123 9.03 -6.56 11.53
CA GLU A 123 8.51 -5.18 11.62
C GLU A 123 9.60 -4.10 11.43
N ARG A 124 10.77 -4.50 10.90
CA ARG A 124 11.83 -3.56 10.61
C ARG A 124 11.49 -2.70 9.41
N LEU A 125 11.65 -1.41 9.61
CA LEU A 125 11.37 -0.37 8.62
C LEU A 125 12.66 0.13 8.00
N TYR A 126 12.64 0.27 6.69
CA TYR A 126 13.75 0.77 5.89
C TYR A 126 13.31 1.89 4.96
N GLN A 127 14.12 2.89 4.82
CA GLN A 127 13.98 3.87 3.75
C GLN A 127 14.68 3.33 2.51
N VAL A 128 13.93 3.17 1.43
CA VAL A 128 14.40 2.58 0.15
C VAL A 128 14.88 3.65 -0.81
N THR A 129 14.20 4.82 -0.84
CA THR A 129 14.60 5.96 -1.66
C THR A 129 14.93 7.17 -0.80
N ASN A 130 15.76 8.07 -1.35
CA ASN A 130 16.05 9.36 -0.72
C ASN A 130 16.08 10.45 -1.82
N VAL A 131 14.88 10.85 -2.27
CA VAL A 131 14.71 11.85 -3.32
C VAL A 131 14.38 13.22 -2.73
N LEU A 132 14.63 14.29 -3.51
CA LEU A 132 14.39 15.66 -3.05
C LEU A 132 12.97 16.17 -3.34
N GLY A 133 12.30 15.62 -4.34
CA GLY A 133 10.98 16.10 -4.77
C GLY A 133 9.82 15.26 -4.24
N GLY A 134 9.93 13.94 -4.34
CA GLY A 134 8.92 12.98 -3.90
C GLY A 134 8.99 11.66 -4.66
N ALA A 135 8.69 10.55 -3.98
CA ALA A 135 8.59 9.21 -4.58
C ALA A 135 7.28 8.55 -4.17
N PHE A 136 6.54 8.01 -5.17
CA PHE A 136 5.18 7.51 -5.02
C PHE A 136 4.98 6.21 -5.81
N HIS A 137 3.91 5.48 -5.51
CA HIS A 137 3.45 4.30 -6.24
C HIS A 137 4.55 3.26 -6.48
N PRO A 138 5.17 2.69 -5.43
CA PRO A 138 6.21 1.69 -5.59
C PRO A 138 5.69 0.45 -6.31
N ALA A 139 6.48 -0.07 -7.24
CA ALA A 139 6.20 -1.30 -7.99
C ALA A 139 7.45 -2.17 -8.02
N PRO A 140 7.60 -3.10 -7.07
CA PRO A 140 8.74 -4.03 -7.07
C PRO A 140 8.60 -5.02 -8.22
N SER A 141 9.73 -5.33 -8.87
CA SER A 141 9.77 -6.34 -9.92
C SER A 141 9.51 -7.75 -9.37
N PRO A 142 8.98 -8.68 -10.18
CA PRO A 142 8.69 -10.06 -9.75
C PRO A 142 9.92 -10.81 -9.20
N ASN A 143 11.11 -10.51 -9.70
CA ASN A 143 12.36 -11.09 -9.21
C ASN A 143 12.95 -10.35 -7.99
N GLY A 144 12.29 -9.27 -7.53
CA GLY A 144 12.71 -8.48 -6.38
C GLY A 144 13.99 -7.66 -6.57
N GLN A 145 14.57 -7.59 -7.78
CA GLN A 145 15.84 -6.91 -8.02
C GLN A 145 15.71 -5.43 -8.39
N THR A 146 14.55 -5.02 -8.87
CA THR A 146 14.29 -3.66 -9.32
C THR A 146 13.05 -3.12 -8.62
N LEU A 147 13.10 -1.85 -8.24
CA LEU A 147 11.94 -1.07 -7.81
C LEU A 147 11.68 0.02 -8.83
N VAL A 148 10.46 0.09 -9.35
CA VAL A 148 9.95 1.18 -10.17
C VAL A 148 9.05 2.05 -9.30
N PHE A 149 9.08 3.36 -9.48
CA PHE A 149 8.23 4.29 -8.75
C PHE A 149 8.03 5.59 -9.54
N GLU A 150 7.02 6.36 -9.19
CA GLU A 150 6.83 7.71 -9.70
C GLU A 150 7.70 8.68 -8.89
N SER A 151 8.51 9.49 -9.56
CA SER A 151 9.35 10.53 -8.95
C SER A 151 8.84 11.91 -9.35
N PHE A 152 8.57 12.75 -8.36
CA PHE A 152 8.22 14.15 -8.56
C PHE A 152 9.47 15.01 -8.55
N SER A 153 9.59 15.89 -9.54
CA SER A 153 10.65 16.89 -9.66
C SER A 153 10.09 18.23 -10.14
N HIS A 154 10.95 19.23 -10.30
CA HIS A 154 10.54 20.52 -10.88
C HIS A 154 10.02 20.43 -12.32
N ASN A 155 10.29 19.32 -13.02
CA ASN A 155 9.78 19.05 -14.37
C ASN A 155 8.45 18.27 -14.40
N GLY A 156 7.95 17.85 -13.24
CA GLY A 156 6.72 17.07 -13.10
C GLY A 156 6.96 15.67 -12.56
N MET A 157 6.09 14.74 -12.93
CA MET A 157 6.14 13.32 -12.54
C MET A 157 6.81 12.50 -13.64
N ASP A 158 7.80 11.71 -13.27
CA ASP A 158 8.50 10.76 -14.13
C ASP A 158 8.45 9.35 -13.54
N ILE A 159 8.52 8.33 -14.40
CA ILE A 159 8.70 6.94 -13.95
C ILE A 159 10.20 6.65 -13.88
N VAL A 160 10.65 6.25 -12.70
CA VAL A 160 12.06 5.98 -12.38
C VAL A 160 12.22 4.55 -11.90
N SER A 161 13.33 3.92 -12.24
CA SER A 161 13.73 2.62 -11.71
C SER A 161 15.04 2.70 -10.96
N THR A 162 15.14 1.91 -9.89
CA THR A 162 16.37 1.75 -9.10
C THR A 162 16.63 0.29 -8.77
N SER A 163 17.87 -0.04 -8.41
CA SER A 163 18.16 -1.33 -7.80
C SER A 163 17.42 -1.47 -6.47
N ASN A 164 16.82 -2.62 -6.23
CA ASN A 164 16.13 -2.95 -4.99
C ASN A 164 17.04 -3.74 -4.01
N GLY A 165 18.35 -3.52 -4.10
CA GLY A 165 19.35 -4.14 -3.22
C GLY A 165 19.26 -3.61 -1.81
N ARG A 166 19.06 -4.49 -0.83
CA ARG A 166 18.86 -4.14 0.59
C ARG A 166 20.08 -3.50 1.25
N ASP A 167 21.26 -3.71 0.70
CA ASP A 167 22.51 -3.07 1.10
C ASP A 167 22.52 -1.54 0.90
N GLN A 168 21.61 -1.05 0.05
CA GLN A 168 21.44 0.38 -0.24
C GLN A 168 20.36 1.04 0.64
N TRP A 169 19.59 0.27 1.41
CA TRP A 169 18.52 0.78 2.23
C TRP A 169 19.02 1.30 3.57
N SER A 170 18.37 2.34 4.08
CA SER A 170 18.68 2.87 5.41
C SER A 170 17.67 2.34 6.42
N GLU A 171 18.12 1.54 7.39
CA GLU A 171 17.26 1.08 8.48
C GLU A 171 16.76 2.26 9.32
N ARG A 172 15.46 2.29 9.63
CA ARG A 172 14.78 3.34 10.40
C ARG A 172 14.20 2.85 11.73
N GLY A 173 14.52 1.63 12.11
CA GLY A 173 14.06 1.00 13.35
C GLY A 173 12.93 0.00 13.13
N VAL A 174 12.18 -0.28 14.18
CA VAL A 174 11.02 -1.18 14.18
C VAL A 174 9.77 -0.33 14.29
N LEU A 175 8.73 -0.65 13.51
CA LEU A 175 7.45 0.04 13.61
C LEU A 175 6.86 -0.18 15.00
N ALA A 176 6.38 0.89 15.61
CA ALA A 176 5.67 0.78 16.87
C ALA A 176 4.39 -0.03 16.65
N GLN A 177 4.19 -1.06 17.46
CA GLN A 177 2.90 -1.77 17.50
C GLN A 177 1.82 -0.75 17.88
N PRO A 178 0.68 -0.69 17.17
CA PRO A 178 -0.46 0.10 17.63
C PRO A 178 -0.84 -0.40 19.03
N LEU A 179 -1.00 0.51 19.96
CA LEU A 179 -1.65 0.18 21.23
C LEU A 179 -3.06 -0.33 20.89
N GLU A 180 -3.40 -1.53 21.35
CA GLU A 180 -4.72 -2.15 21.20
C GLU A 180 -5.83 -1.27 21.76
#